data_b72943b3bbe2877f7a2bb753d031f597
#
_entry.id   b72943b3bbe2877f7a2bb753d031f597
#
_cell.length_a   1.000
_cell.length_b   1.000
_cell.length_c   1.000
_cell.angle_alpha   90.00
_cell.angle_beta   90.00
_cell.angle_gamma   90.00
#
_symmetry.space_group_name_H-M   'P 1'
#
loop_
_entity.id
_entity.type
_entity.pdbx_description
1 polymer ?
#
loop_
_entity_poly.entity_id
_entity_poly.type
_entity_poly.pdbx_seq_one_letter_code
_entity_poly.pdbx_strand_id
1 'polypeptide(L)'
;MFNIIKLNEKDNIGIAPMDIPQNININYGIRSIDNIPYGHKISLKKIKSGDFIFKYGQIIGISNQNIEPGEHVHSHNMGYSEFKREYIRKD
;
A
#
# COMPACT_ATOMS: atom_id res chain seq x y z
N MET A 1 0.02 20.61 -1.65
CA MET A 1 0.84 19.43 -2.01
C MET A 1 0.14 18.16 -1.57
N PHE A 2 0.22 17.14 -2.39
CA PHE A 2 -0.39 15.84 -2.05
C PHE A 2 0.59 15.02 -1.23
N ASN A 3 0.24 14.77 0.03
CA ASN A 3 1.06 13.99 0.94
C ASN A 3 0.33 12.71 1.33
N ILE A 4 1.11 11.65 1.57
CA ILE A 4 0.57 10.40 2.08
C ILE A 4 1.07 10.20 3.51
N ILE A 5 0.35 9.40 4.27
CA ILE A 5 0.64 9.14 5.67
C ILE A 5 1.22 7.74 5.82
N LYS A 6 2.45 7.66 6.32
CA LYS A 6 3.10 6.41 6.69
C LYS A 6 3.01 6.28 8.20
N LEU A 7 2.45 5.19 8.67
CA LEU A 7 2.09 5.02 10.08
C LEU A 7 3.17 4.32 10.91
N ASN A 8 4.09 3.61 10.27
CA ASN A 8 5.17 2.90 10.95
C ASN A 8 6.31 2.70 9.95
N GLU A 9 7.55 2.67 10.44
CA GLU A 9 8.70 2.53 9.57
C GLU A 9 8.70 1.22 8.76
N LYS A 10 8.08 0.17 9.29
CA LYS A 10 7.98 -1.11 8.59
C LYS A 10 6.98 -1.10 7.46
N ASP A 11 6.13 -0.09 7.38
CA ASP A 11 5.07 -0.06 6.39
C ASP A 11 5.63 0.09 4.98
N ASN A 12 5.12 -0.72 4.08
CA ASN A 12 5.41 -0.61 2.65
C ASN A 12 4.25 0.01 1.89
N ILE A 13 3.22 0.46 2.60
CA ILE A 13 2.13 1.25 2.04
C ILE A 13 1.91 2.48 2.90
N GLY A 14 1.30 3.49 2.33
CA GLY A 14 0.82 4.67 3.03
C GLY A 14 -0.66 4.86 2.76
N ILE A 15 -1.26 5.81 3.46
CA ILE A 15 -2.68 6.12 3.35
C ILE A 15 -2.85 7.48 2.71
N ALA A 16 -3.78 7.58 1.77
CA ALA A 16 -4.10 8.85 1.12
C ALA A 16 -5.05 9.66 2.00
N PRO A 17 -4.62 10.84 2.52
CA PRO A 17 -5.49 11.67 3.35
C PRO A 17 -6.46 12.51 2.52
N MET A 18 -6.40 12.40 1.22
CA MET A 18 -7.28 13.05 0.25
C MET A 18 -7.19 12.28 -1.05
N ASP A 19 -8.07 12.57 -2.01
CA ASP A 19 -7.95 11.97 -3.34
C ASP A 19 -6.63 12.41 -3.97
N ILE A 20 -5.83 11.47 -4.43
CA ILE A 20 -4.55 11.74 -5.08
C ILE A 20 -4.69 11.41 -6.57
N PRO A 21 -4.54 12.41 -7.45
CA PRO A 21 -4.60 12.16 -8.88
C PRO A 21 -3.41 11.33 -9.37
N GLN A 22 -3.59 10.68 -10.50
CA GLN A 22 -2.54 9.98 -11.22
C GLN A 22 -1.44 10.96 -11.66
N ASN A 23 -0.20 10.49 -11.67
CA ASN A 23 0.97 11.21 -12.20
C ASN A 23 1.31 12.49 -11.44
N ILE A 24 1.13 12.46 -10.10
CA ILE A 24 1.46 13.58 -9.22
C ILE A 24 2.63 13.16 -8.34
N ASN A 25 3.60 14.06 -8.16
CA ASN A 25 4.66 13.84 -7.18
C ASN A 25 4.08 14.03 -5.78
N ILE A 26 4.35 13.07 -4.91
CA ILE A 26 3.90 13.11 -3.52
C ILE A 26 5.14 13.01 -2.63
N ASN A 27 4.96 13.05 -1.30
CA ASN A 27 6.09 12.91 -0.39
C ASN A 27 6.74 11.52 -0.51
N TYR A 28 7.86 11.31 0.14
CA TYR A 28 8.68 10.09 0.09
C TYR A 28 9.32 9.83 -1.29
N GLY A 29 9.42 10.86 -2.13
CA GLY A 29 10.04 10.72 -3.44
C GLY A 29 9.28 9.81 -4.39
N ILE A 30 7.97 9.73 -4.25
CA ILE A 30 7.12 8.82 -5.00
C ILE A 30 6.22 9.62 -5.95
N ARG A 31 5.94 9.05 -7.11
CA ARG A 31 4.97 9.60 -8.06
C ARG A 31 3.81 8.63 -8.17
N SER A 32 2.58 9.15 -8.03
CA SER A 32 1.40 8.30 -8.15
C SER A 32 1.29 7.75 -9.57
N ILE A 33 1.10 6.45 -9.67
CA ILE A 33 0.89 5.77 -10.96
C ILE A 33 -0.60 5.73 -11.26
N ASP A 34 -1.41 5.59 -10.22
CA ASP A 34 -2.87 5.49 -10.31
C ASP A 34 -3.54 6.64 -9.58
N ASN A 35 -4.82 6.85 -9.84
CA ASN A 35 -5.67 7.65 -8.96
C ASN A 35 -5.85 6.90 -7.66
N ILE A 36 -5.60 7.55 -6.53
CA ILE A 36 -5.72 6.95 -5.20
C ILE A 36 -6.85 7.64 -4.45
N PRO A 37 -7.98 6.98 -4.25
CA PRO A 37 -9.08 7.60 -3.51
C PRO A 37 -8.73 7.87 -2.05
N TYR A 38 -9.38 8.88 -1.48
CA TYR A 38 -9.24 9.20 -0.08
C TYR A 38 -9.41 7.93 0.79
N GLY A 39 -8.51 7.76 1.74
CA GLY A 39 -8.53 6.62 2.67
C GLY A 39 -7.96 5.32 2.11
N HIS A 40 -7.65 5.29 0.81
CA HIS A 40 -7.08 4.10 0.20
C HIS A 40 -5.56 4.06 0.37
N LYS A 41 -4.98 2.90 0.08
CA LYS A 41 -3.56 2.65 0.27
C LYS A 41 -2.80 2.88 -1.03
N ILE A 42 -1.59 3.42 -0.89
CA ILE A 42 -0.66 3.60 -1.99
C ILE A 42 0.65 2.90 -1.63
N SER A 43 1.27 2.24 -2.60
CA SER A 43 2.53 1.56 -2.35
C SER A 43 3.66 2.58 -2.20
N LEU A 44 4.48 2.39 -1.16
CA LEU A 44 5.65 3.23 -0.89
C LEU A 44 6.91 2.69 -1.53
N LYS A 45 6.92 1.41 -1.89
CA LYS A 45 8.08 0.74 -2.47
C LYS A 45 7.60 -0.43 -3.30
N LYS A 46 8.53 -1.03 -4.04
CA LYS A 46 8.21 -2.23 -4.82
C LYS A 46 7.84 -3.37 -3.87
N ILE A 47 6.73 -4.04 -4.14
CA ILE A 47 6.25 -5.19 -3.39
C ILE A 47 6.12 -6.34 -4.40
N LYS A 48 6.84 -7.42 -4.15
CA LYS A 48 6.80 -8.57 -5.06
C LYS A 48 5.58 -9.44 -4.74
N SER A 49 5.08 -10.13 -5.75
CA SER A 49 4.01 -11.11 -5.57
C SER A 49 4.36 -12.09 -4.45
N GLY A 50 3.46 -12.28 -3.51
CA GLY A 50 3.68 -13.16 -2.36
C GLY A 50 4.26 -12.48 -1.14
N ASP A 51 4.72 -11.24 -1.25
CA ASP A 51 5.27 -10.50 -0.12
C ASP A 51 4.16 -10.00 0.79
N PHE A 52 4.48 -9.83 2.07
CA PHE A 52 3.56 -9.25 3.04
C PHE A 52 3.37 -7.76 2.80
N ILE A 53 2.16 -7.30 3.07
CA ILE A 53 1.82 -5.88 3.08
C ILE A 53 1.67 -5.44 4.53
N PHE A 54 2.39 -4.38 4.91
CA PHE A 54 2.46 -3.90 6.29
C PHE A 54 1.78 -2.55 6.43
N LYS A 55 0.94 -2.44 7.47
CA LYS A 55 0.32 -1.20 7.89
C LYS A 55 0.36 -1.16 9.42
N TYR A 56 0.77 -0.05 10.02
CA TYR A 56 1.00 0.04 11.46
C TYR A 56 2.04 -0.96 11.96
N GLY A 57 2.96 -1.35 11.10
CA GLY A 57 3.93 -2.38 11.44
C GLY A 57 3.34 -3.78 11.51
N GLN A 58 2.08 -3.96 11.11
CA GLN A 58 1.37 -5.23 11.14
C GLN A 58 1.14 -5.75 9.73
N ILE A 59 1.13 -7.06 9.59
CA ILE A 59 0.80 -7.69 8.31
C ILE A 59 -0.70 -7.60 8.12
N ILE A 60 -1.14 -6.93 7.05
CA ILE A 60 -2.56 -6.77 6.75
C ILE A 60 -3.00 -7.57 5.53
N GLY A 61 -2.05 -8.10 4.78
CA GLY A 61 -2.38 -8.88 3.59
C GLY A 61 -1.13 -9.38 2.90
N ILE A 62 -1.33 -9.97 1.75
CA ILE A 62 -0.27 -10.54 0.90
C ILE A 62 -0.51 -10.03 -0.51
N SER A 63 0.56 -9.56 -1.14
CA SER A 63 0.46 -9.12 -2.52
C SER A 63 0.21 -10.33 -3.43
N ASN A 64 -0.77 -10.24 -4.31
CA ASN A 64 -1.05 -11.30 -5.28
C ASN A 64 -0.48 -10.98 -6.66
N GLN A 65 0.29 -9.90 -6.78
CA GLN A 65 1.01 -9.53 -7.99
C GLN A 65 2.12 -8.56 -7.61
N ASN A 66 3.01 -8.26 -8.55
CA ASN A 66 4.04 -7.26 -8.33
C ASN A 66 3.39 -5.88 -8.28
N ILE A 67 3.78 -5.07 -7.29
CA ILE A 67 3.26 -3.72 -7.09
C ILE A 67 4.42 -2.74 -7.14
N GLU A 68 4.27 -1.68 -7.93
CA GLU A 68 5.29 -0.65 -8.06
C GLU A 68 5.03 0.51 -7.08
N PRO A 69 6.07 1.28 -6.70
CA PRO A 69 5.86 2.46 -5.87
C PRO A 69 4.88 3.42 -6.55
N GLY A 70 3.94 3.95 -5.78
CA GLY A 70 2.93 4.88 -6.32
C GLY A 70 1.69 4.20 -6.85
N GLU A 71 1.64 2.89 -6.83
CA GLU A 71 0.49 2.12 -7.30
C GLU A 71 -0.59 2.03 -6.23
N HIS A 72 -1.85 2.06 -6.64
CA HIS A 72 -3.00 1.89 -5.76
C HIS A 72 -3.02 0.45 -5.22
N VAL A 73 -3.12 0.31 -3.91
CA VAL A 73 -3.19 -1.01 -3.26
C VAL A 73 -4.59 -1.21 -2.71
N HIS A 74 -5.27 -2.21 -3.22
CA HIS A 74 -6.65 -2.51 -2.82
C HIS A 74 -6.93 -3.99 -3.09
N SER A 75 -8.21 -4.37 -3.12
CA SER A 75 -8.58 -5.77 -3.28
C SER A 75 -8.10 -6.41 -4.59
N HIS A 76 -7.78 -5.61 -5.60
CA HIS A 76 -7.29 -6.16 -6.88
C HIS A 76 -5.85 -6.69 -6.80
N ASN A 77 -5.04 -6.22 -5.86
CA ASN A 77 -3.64 -6.62 -5.76
C ASN A 77 -3.20 -7.02 -4.36
N MET A 78 -4.12 -7.04 -3.40
CA MET A 78 -3.86 -7.47 -2.04
C MET A 78 -4.92 -8.49 -1.62
N GLY A 79 -4.48 -9.60 -1.05
CA GLY A 79 -5.38 -10.64 -0.60
C GLY A 79 -4.83 -11.37 0.59
N TYR A 80 -5.32 -12.59 0.80
CA TYR A 80 -4.90 -13.45 1.88
C TYR A 80 -4.56 -14.83 1.33
N SER A 81 -3.60 -15.49 2.00
CA SER A 81 -3.29 -16.89 1.76
C SER A 81 -3.65 -17.67 3.01
N GLU A 82 -4.27 -18.84 2.87
CA GLU A 82 -4.55 -19.71 4.00
C GLU A 82 -3.28 -20.04 4.76
N PHE A 83 -2.19 -20.28 4.05
CA PHE A 83 -0.91 -20.63 4.65
C PHE A 83 -0.35 -19.54 5.57
N LYS A 84 -0.58 -18.27 5.22
CA LYS A 84 -0.01 -17.13 5.98
C LYS A 84 -1.05 -16.41 6.82
N ARG A 85 -2.27 -16.88 6.84
CA ARG A 85 -3.39 -16.19 7.47
C ARG A 85 -3.18 -15.89 8.95
N GLU A 86 -2.51 -16.78 9.65
CA GLU A 86 -2.26 -16.61 11.08
C GLU A 86 -1.38 -15.41 11.42
N TYR A 87 -0.65 -14.89 10.42
CA TYR A 87 0.22 -13.73 10.59
C TYR A 87 -0.50 -12.43 10.29
N ILE A 88 -1.75 -12.48 9.85
CA ILE A 88 -2.50 -11.32 9.40
C ILE A 88 -3.40 -10.84 10.52
N ARG A 89 -3.33 -9.52 10.78
CA ARG A 89 -4.19 -8.89 11.79
C ARG A 89 -5.63 -8.86 11.30
N LYS A 90 -6.57 -9.19 12.19
CA LYS A 90 -7.97 -9.38 11.80
C LYS A 90 -8.85 -8.14 11.89
N ASP A 91 -8.40 -7.10 12.49
CA ASP A 91 -9.22 -5.88 12.66
C ASP A 91 -9.06 -4.85 11.55
#